data_589b9e659a24af41647ba87676465cbf
#
_entry.id   589b9e659a24af41647ba87676465cbf
#
_cell.length_a   1.000
_cell.length_b   1.000
_cell.length_c   1.000
_cell.angle_alpha   90.00
_cell.angle_beta   90.00
_cell.angle_gamma   90.00
#
_symmetry.space_group_name_H-M   'P 1'
#
loop_
_entity.id
_entity.type
_entity.pdbx_description
1 polymer ?
#
loop_
_entity_poly.entity_id
_entity_poly.type
_entity_poly.pdbx_seq_one_letter_code
_entity_poly.pdbx_strand_id
1 'polypeptide(L)'
;GELCGAEGTTIHRLLETQYDPHSGRLVFAHDESDPLKADAVIVDETSMVDITLMHGLLSALRPECRLILVGDPDQLPSVGPGNLFSDLIRSGVIPMVRLTEIFRQAAESAIVRSAHGVNRGELPDLRDNKHDFFFLRRKEPARAAETIVELVKTRLPNNMGIPPEQIQVLSPTRKRTAGTASLNRAIQEAVNPPGPDRPERRFGEYIFRRGDRVMQVRNNYDVVWKDGLTSGMGVFNGDIGQVVEVDNRAELLTVDFDGRRVEYTPDMLGELEPAYAITVHKAQGSEYRAVILAVCEGAPMLLTRGVLYTAITRARELLILVGDEDVVAHMTANDRQQRRYSGLRWRLAQLANG
;
A
#
# COMPACT_ATOMS: atom_id res chain seq x y z
N GLY A 1 -10.09 0.42 -13.31
CA GLY A 1 -10.46 -0.80 -14.02
C GLY A 1 -11.91 -1.19 -13.82
N GLU A 2 -12.36 -1.45 -12.61
CA GLU A 2 -13.71 -1.97 -12.32
C GLU A 2 -14.84 -1.08 -12.82
N LEU A 3 -14.74 0.23 -12.70
CA LEU A 3 -15.78 1.18 -13.14
C LEU A 3 -15.85 1.37 -14.66
N CYS A 4 -14.78 1.11 -15.39
CA CYS A 4 -14.69 1.32 -16.83
C CYS A 4 -14.74 0.01 -17.64
N GLY A 5 -14.79 -1.15 -16.99
CA GLY A 5 -14.75 -2.46 -17.65
C GLY A 5 -13.44 -2.75 -18.40
N ALA A 6 -12.40 -1.94 -18.18
CA ALA A 6 -11.09 -2.14 -18.77
C ALA A 6 -10.15 -2.78 -17.75
N GLU A 7 -9.42 -3.81 -18.14
CA GLU A 7 -8.40 -4.41 -17.30
C GLU A 7 -7.22 -3.43 -17.13
N GLY A 8 -6.95 -3.07 -15.87
CA GLY A 8 -5.74 -2.32 -15.52
C GLY A 8 -4.54 -3.27 -15.35
N THR A 9 -3.36 -2.81 -15.71
CA THR A 9 -2.12 -3.54 -15.49
C THR A 9 -1.07 -2.62 -14.89
N THR A 10 -0.06 -3.18 -14.23
CA THR A 10 1.07 -2.37 -13.73
C THR A 10 1.94 -1.89 -14.91
N ILE A 11 2.62 -0.74 -14.76
CA ILE A 11 3.56 -0.24 -15.78
C ILE A 11 4.62 -1.29 -16.08
N HIS A 12 5.14 -1.99 -15.08
CA HIS A 12 6.14 -3.05 -15.26
C HIS A 12 5.62 -4.18 -16.17
N ARG A 13 4.37 -4.58 -16.00
CA ARG A 13 3.75 -5.61 -16.84
C ARG A 13 3.43 -5.08 -18.24
N LEU A 14 2.98 -3.83 -18.33
CA LEU A 14 2.72 -3.17 -19.60
C LEU A 14 3.98 -3.08 -20.48
N LEU A 15 5.14 -2.85 -19.82
CA LEU A 15 6.44 -2.76 -20.47
C LEU A 15 7.13 -4.12 -20.63
N GLU A 16 6.48 -5.23 -20.24
CA GLU A 16 7.02 -6.59 -20.27
C GLU A 16 8.42 -6.65 -19.65
N THR A 17 8.49 -6.32 -18.36
CA THR A 17 9.74 -6.28 -17.61
C THR A 17 10.42 -7.66 -17.61
N GLN A 18 11.68 -7.71 -18.02
CA GLN A 18 12.49 -8.92 -18.06
C GLN A 18 13.75 -8.72 -17.21
N TYR A 19 14.29 -9.83 -16.69
CA TYR A 19 15.59 -9.82 -16.04
C TYR A 19 16.68 -10.10 -17.06
N ASP A 20 17.61 -9.15 -17.22
CA ASP A 20 18.78 -9.38 -18.05
C ASP A 20 19.91 -10.01 -17.21
N PRO A 21 20.26 -11.28 -17.46
CA PRO A 21 21.31 -11.98 -16.71
C PRO A 21 22.72 -11.38 -16.90
N HIS A 22 22.95 -10.67 -18.01
CA HIS A 22 24.27 -10.11 -18.32
C HIS A 22 24.53 -8.80 -17.56
N SER A 23 23.52 -7.94 -17.47
CA SER A 23 23.65 -6.68 -16.73
C SER A 23 23.23 -6.80 -15.27
N GLY A 24 22.51 -7.87 -14.89
CA GLY A 24 21.92 -8.04 -13.56
C GLY A 24 20.81 -7.04 -13.27
N ARG A 25 20.19 -6.43 -14.29
CA ARG A 25 19.17 -5.39 -14.16
C ARG A 25 17.85 -5.81 -14.78
N LEU A 26 16.78 -5.18 -14.33
CA LEU A 26 15.49 -5.23 -15.01
C LEU A 26 15.56 -4.35 -16.26
N VAL A 27 15.17 -4.91 -17.39
CA VAL A 27 15.02 -4.22 -18.67
C VAL A 27 13.58 -4.32 -19.13
N PHE A 28 13.16 -3.40 -19.95
CA PHE A 28 11.82 -3.39 -20.53
C PHE A 28 11.89 -3.93 -21.95
N ALA A 29 10.96 -4.78 -22.35
CA ALA A 29 10.87 -5.29 -23.72
C ALA A 29 10.33 -4.19 -24.66
N HIS A 30 9.41 -3.36 -24.16
CA HIS A 30 8.91 -2.21 -24.91
C HIS A 30 9.77 -0.98 -24.65
N ASP A 31 10.28 -0.37 -25.73
CA ASP A 31 11.10 0.83 -25.75
C ASP A 31 10.90 1.62 -27.08
N GLU A 32 11.82 2.50 -27.42
CA GLU A 32 11.79 3.27 -28.66
C GLU A 32 11.83 2.40 -29.93
N SER A 33 12.42 1.21 -29.87
CA SER A 33 12.53 0.26 -31.00
C SER A 33 11.30 -0.62 -31.16
N ASP A 34 10.56 -0.86 -30.09
CA ASP A 34 9.29 -1.61 -30.06
C ASP A 34 8.24 -0.89 -29.19
N PRO A 35 7.70 0.23 -29.65
CA PRO A 35 6.79 1.04 -28.85
C PRO A 35 5.42 0.38 -28.66
N LEU A 36 4.77 0.73 -27.55
CA LEU A 36 3.41 0.31 -27.24
C LEU A 36 2.43 0.73 -28.34
N LYS A 37 1.52 -0.20 -28.70
CA LYS A 37 0.46 0.04 -29.70
C LYS A 37 -0.79 0.62 -29.02
N ALA A 38 -0.62 1.78 -28.36
CA ALA A 38 -1.69 2.47 -27.67
C ALA A 38 -1.82 3.91 -28.19
N ASP A 39 -3.05 4.39 -28.32
CA ASP A 39 -3.37 5.77 -28.67
C ASP A 39 -3.44 6.67 -27.43
N ALA A 40 -3.70 6.07 -26.27
CA ALA A 40 -3.70 6.74 -24.98
C ALA A 40 -3.25 5.78 -23.87
N VAL A 41 -2.48 6.29 -22.94
CA VAL A 41 -2.09 5.58 -21.69
C VAL A 41 -2.52 6.43 -20.51
N ILE A 42 -3.28 5.83 -19.60
CA ILE A 42 -3.71 6.44 -18.35
C ILE A 42 -2.92 5.77 -17.21
N VAL A 43 -2.15 6.56 -16.50
CA VAL A 43 -1.41 6.10 -15.31
C VAL A 43 -2.11 6.62 -14.07
N ASP A 44 -2.71 5.72 -13.33
CA ASP A 44 -3.29 6.01 -12.02
C ASP A 44 -2.24 5.81 -10.91
N GLU A 45 -2.48 6.37 -9.73
CA GLU A 45 -1.55 6.35 -8.58
C GLU A 45 -0.11 6.81 -8.97
N THR A 46 -0.02 7.87 -9.80
CA THR A 46 1.27 8.38 -10.34
C THR A 46 2.24 8.82 -9.23
N SER A 47 1.74 9.12 -8.02
CA SER A 47 2.59 9.39 -6.86
C SER A 47 3.57 8.25 -6.54
N MET A 48 3.22 7.01 -6.90
CA MET A 48 4.05 5.82 -6.70
C MET A 48 5.07 5.57 -7.81
N VAL A 49 5.01 6.31 -8.93
CA VAL A 49 5.90 6.15 -10.08
C VAL A 49 7.19 6.95 -9.85
N ASP A 50 8.34 6.27 -9.94
CA ASP A 50 9.65 6.92 -9.87
C ASP A 50 10.14 7.40 -11.25
N ILE A 51 11.26 8.14 -11.26
CA ILE A 51 11.84 8.70 -12.49
C ILE A 51 12.28 7.59 -13.46
N THR A 52 12.81 6.49 -12.96
CA THR A 52 13.32 5.41 -13.80
C THR A 52 12.18 4.69 -14.52
N LEU A 53 11.11 4.38 -13.78
CA LEU A 53 9.93 3.73 -14.34
C LEU A 53 9.20 4.63 -15.33
N MET A 54 9.10 5.95 -15.02
CA MET A 54 8.52 6.91 -15.96
C MET A 54 9.37 7.06 -17.22
N HIS A 55 10.70 7.06 -17.09
CA HIS A 55 11.58 7.09 -18.26
C HIS A 55 11.33 5.88 -19.16
N GLY A 56 11.27 4.66 -18.61
CA GLY A 56 10.95 3.46 -19.37
C GLY A 56 9.59 3.57 -20.07
N LEU A 57 8.56 4.05 -19.36
CA LEU A 57 7.25 4.25 -19.96
C LEU A 57 7.31 5.25 -21.13
N LEU A 58 7.93 6.41 -20.92
CA LEU A 58 8.01 7.45 -21.96
C LEU A 58 8.78 6.97 -23.20
N SER A 59 9.85 6.19 -23.00
CA SER A 59 10.60 5.58 -24.12
C SER A 59 9.78 4.59 -24.93
N ALA A 60 8.79 3.95 -24.31
CA ALA A 60 7.90 3.01 -24.99
C ALA A 60 6.66 3.66 -25.62
N LEU A 61 6.42 4.96 -25.43
CA LEU A 61 5.28 5.65 -26.02
C LEU A 61 5.62 6.21 -27.40
N ARG A 62 4.67 6.06 -28.33
CA ARG A 62 4.75 6.77 -29.62
C ARG A 62 4.50 8.27 -29.43
N PRO A 63 5.08 9.14 -30.25
CA PRO A 63 4.90 10.60 -30.14
C PRO A 63 3.45 11.06 -30.11
N GLU A 64 2.55 10.36 -30.79
CA GLU A 64 1.12 10.69 -30.91
C GLU A 64 0.30 10.14 -29.72
N CYS A 65 0.88 9.28 -28.89
CA CYS A 65 0.19 8.69 -27.76
C CYS A 65 -0.12 9.74 -26.68
N ARG A 66 -1.37 9.78 -26.24
CA ARG A 66 -1.79 10.67 -25.14
C ARG A 66 -1.44 10.03 -23.81
N LEU A 67 -0.66 10.74 -22.98
CA LEU A 67 -0.36 10.32 -21.63
C LEU A 67 -1.18 11.13 -20.63
N ILE A 68 -1.97 10.45 -19.80
CA ILE A 68 -2.78 11.04 -18.73
C ILE A 68 -2.26 10.50 -17.41
N LEU A 69 -1.81 11.39 -16.54
CA LEU A 69 -1.28 11.05 -15.20
C LEU A 69 -2.31 11.45 -14.15
N VAL A 70 -2.76 10.48 -13.38
CA VAL A 70 -3.71 10.67 -12.28
C VAL A 70 -3.02 10.29 -10.96
N GLY A 71 -3.24 11.06 -9.90
CA GLY A 71 -2.63 10.76 -8.61
C GLY A 71 -2.83 11.86 -7.59
N ASP A 72 -2.35 11.61 -6.39
CA ASP A 72 -2.42 12.52 -5.26
C ASP A 72 -1.00 12.94 -4.85
N PRO A 73 -0.61 14.22 -5.07
CA PRO A 73 0.74 14.70 -4.75
C PRO A 73 1.00 14.79 -3.25
N ASP A 74 -0.03 14.70 -2.42
CA ASP A 74 0.04 14.83 -0.97
C ASP A 74 0.21 13.47 -0.27
N GLN A 75 0.01 12.37 -1.01
CA GLN A 75 0.37 11.02 -0.55
C GLN A 75 1.89 10.80 -0.54
N LEU A 76 2.30 9.68 0.05
CA LEU A 76 3.72 9.31 0.09
C LEU A 76 4.28 9.17 -1.34
N PRO A 77 5.49 9.69 -1.59
CA PRO A 77 6.14 9.55 -2.90
C PRO A 77 6.60 8.10 -3.13
N SER A 78 6.97 7.78 -4.37
CA SER A 78 7.54 6.50 -4.77
C SER A 78 8.72 6.09 -3.87
N VAL A 79 8.98 4.80 -3.73
CA VAL A 79 10.17 4.31 -3.01
C VAL A 79 11.45 4.58 -3.83
N GLY A 80 11.34 4.52 -5.15
CA GLY A 80 12.44 4.77 -6.09
C GLY A 80 12.88 6.24 -6.16
N PRO A 81 13.84 6.57 -7.03
CA PRO A 81 14.47 7.89 -7.08
C PRO A 81 13.52 8.99 -7.58
N GLY A 82 13.72 10.19 -7.05
CA GLY A 82 12.99 11.40 -7.44
C GLY A 82 11.65 11.59 -6.76
N ASN A 83 10.97 12.67 -7.13
CA ASN A 83 9.59 12.99 -6.75
C ASN A 83 8.84 13.44 -8.00
N LEU A 84 8.72 12.51 -8.94
CA LEU A 84 8.26 12.74 -10.29
C LEU A 84 6.97 13.56 -10.35
N PHE A 85 5.89 13.06 -9.74
CA PHE A 85 4.57 13.65 -9.85
C PHE A 85 4.52 15.07 -9.29
N SER A 86 5.12 15.28 -8.13
CA SER A 86 5.24 16.61 -7.52
C SER A 86 6.10 17.57 -8.37
N ASP A 87 7.21 17.07 -8.96
CA ASP A 87 8.07 17.88 -9.82
C ASP A 87 7.38 18.30 -11.12
N LEU A 88 6.60 17.40 -11.75
CA LEU A 88 5.77 17.70 -12.92
C LEU A 88 4.76 18.81 -12.60
N ILE A 89 3.99 18.66 -11.52
CA ILE A 89 2.99 19.66 -11.09
C ILE A 89 3.66 21.02 -10.80
N ARG A 90 4.75 21.01 -10.03
CA ARG A 90 5.45 22.27 -9.63
C ARG A 90 6.25 22.92 -10.73
N SER A 91 6.49 22.23 -11.84
CA SER A 91 7.14 22.82 -13.02
C SER A 91 6.26 23.88 -13.68
N GLY A 92 4.94 23.71 -13.61
CA GLY A 92 3.96 24.57 -14.29
C GLY A 92 3.96 24.42 -15.82
N VAL A 93 4.73 23.48 -16.37
CA VAL A 93 4.88 23.26 -17.82
C VAL A 93 3.82 22.30 -18.36
N ILE A 94 3.43 21.33 -17.56
CA ILE A 94 2.46 20.31 -17.96
C ILE A 94 1.05 20.80 -17.63
N PRO A 95 0.11 20.75 -18.56
CA PRO A 95 -1.29 21.07 -18.29
C PRO A 95 -1.84 20.21 -17.15
N MET A 96 -2.50 20.84 -16.19
CA MET A 96 -2.98 20.17 -14.98
C MET A 96 -4.41 20.60 -14.64
N VAL A 97 -5.20 19.65 -14.20
CA VAL A 97 -6.49 19.89 -13.54
C VAL A 97 -6.39 19.41 -12.11
N ARG A 98 -6.68 20.28 -11.14
CA ARG A 98 -6.73 19.94 -9.73
C ARG A 98 -8.17 19.80 -9.28
N LEU A 99 -8.52 18.62 -8.78
CA LEU A 99 -9.82 18.38 -8.17
C LEU A 99 -9.78 18.90 -6.72
N THR A 100 -10.58 19.92 -6.44
CA THR A 100 -10.61 20.61 -5.13
C THR A 100 -11.94 20.49 -4.43
N GLU A 101 -13.00 20.09 -5.14
CA GLU A 101 -14.33 20.02 -4.59
C GLU A 101 -14.61 18.65 -3.96
N ILE A 102 -15.07 18.68 -2.74
CA ILE A 102 -15.56 17.49 -2.02
C ILE A 102 -17.06 17.41 -2.24
N PHE A 103 -17.53 16.32 -2.84
CA PHE A 103 -18.96 16.09 -2.97
C PHE A 103 -19.65 16.11 -1.62
N ARG A 104 -20.87 16.63 -1.57
CA ARG A 104 -21.65 16.82 -0.34
C ARG A 104 -21.71 15.56 0.54
N GLN A 105 -21.91 14.38 -0.04
CA GLN A 105 -21.95 13.12 0.68
C GLN A 105 -20.58 12.78 1.31
N ALA A 106 -19.48 13.01 0.61
CA ALA A 106 -18.14 12.81 1.13
C ALA A 106 -17.76 13.85 2.20
N ALA A 107 -18.34 15.06 2.15
CA ALA A 107 -18.11 16.08 3.16
C ALA A 107 -18.72 15.74 4.55
N GLU A 108 -19.68 14.81 4.62
CA GLU A 108 -20.24 14.31 5.87
C GLU A 108 -19.31 13.29 6.56
N SER A 109 -18.41 12.63 5.81
CA SER A 109 -17.42 11.70 6.35
C SER A 109 -16.37 12.42 7.21
N ALA A 110 -16.19 11.94 8.45
CA ALA A 110 -15.14 12.44 9.34
C ALA A 110 -13.74 11.99 8.85
N ILE A 111 -13.62 10.84 8.17
CA ILE A 111 -12.39 10.39 7.53
C ILE A 111 -11.95 11.42 6.49
N VAL A 112 -12.85 11.81 5.57
CA VAL A 112 -12.54 12.77 4.50
C VAL A 112 -12.18 14.14 5.07
N ARG A 113 -12.95 14.66 6.02
CA ARG A 113 -12.63 15.93 6.69
C ARG A 113 -11.28 15.90 7.38
N SER A 114 -10.99 14.79 8.10
CA SER A 114 -9.70 14.60 8.79
C SER A 114 -8.54 14.53 7.81
N ALA A 115 -8.67 13.83 6.68
CA ALA A 115 -7.66 13.77 5.64
C ALA A 115 -7.33 15.17 5.10
N HIS A 116 -8.36 15.94 4.71
CA HIS A 116 -8.16 17.31 4.22
C HIS A 116 -7.60 18.26 5.29
N GLY A 117 -8.04 18.13 6.55
CA GLY A 117 -7.48 18.89 7.66
C GLY A 117 -6.00 18.59 7.87
N VAL A 118 -5.64 17.31 7.96
CA VAL A 118 -4.24 16.87 8.10
C VAL A 118 -3.40 17.40 6.95
N ASN A 119 -3.88 17.35 5.72
CA ASN A 119 -3.14 17.86 4.56
C ASN A 119 -2.84 19.37 4.70
N ARG A 120 -3.75 20.15 5.26
CA ARG A 120 -3.53 21.57 5.58
C ARG A 120 -2.71 21.81 6.85
N GLY A 121 -2.33 20.76 7.59
CA GLY A 121 -1.64 20.85 8.87
C GLY A 121 -2.57 21.12 10.07
N GLU A 122 -3.86 20.86 9.90
CA GLU A 122 -4.87 20.98 10.96
C GLU A 122 -5.03 19.63 11.67
N LEU A 123 -4.98 19.64 13.00
CA LEU A 123 -5.17 18.43 13.80
C LEU A 123 -6.61 17.91 13.63
N PRO A 124 -6.82 16.62 13.35
CA PRO A 124 -8.15 16.02 13.33
C PRO A 124 -8.85 16.20 14.69
N ASP A 125 -10.18 16.29 14.69
CA ASP A 125 -10.93 16.27 15.94
C ASP A 125 -10.90 14.88 16.57
N LEU A 126 -9.95 14.67 17.47
CA LEU A 126 -9.73 13.40 18.16
C LEU A 126 -10.77 13.11 19.25
N ARG A 127 -11.71 14.03 19.52
CA ARG A 127 -12.75 13.88 20.53
C ARG A 127 -14.11 13.53 19.94
N ASP A 128 -14.31 13.85 18.67
CA ASP A 128 -15.55 13.50 17.94
C ASP A 128 -15.47 12.04 17.46
N ASN A 129 -15.69 11.10 18.39
CA ASN A 129 -15.75 9.68 18.13
C ASN A 129 -17.14 9.27 17.59
N LYS A 130 -17.53 9.85 16.46
CA LYS A 130 -18.82 9.59 15.81
C LYS A 130 -18.61 9.16 14.37
N HIS A 131 -19.60 8.47 13.86
CA HIS A 131 -19.64 8.05 12.46
C HIS A 131 -18.55 7.07 12.06
N ASP A 132 -17.61 7.49 11.20
CA ASP A 132 -16.62 6.68 10.51
C ASP A 132 -15.17 6.88 11.02
N PHE A 133 -14.96 7.80 11.97
CA PHE A 133 -13.64 8.11 12.53
C PHE A 133 -13.65 8.03 14.06
N PHE A 134 -12.65 7.32 14.62
CA PHE A 134 -12.50 7.15 16.07
C PHE A 134 -11.06 7.32 16.49
N PHE A 135 -10.84 7.90 17.66
CA PHE A 135 -9.54 7.94 18.32
C PHE A 135 -9.59 7.26 19.69
N LEU A 136 -8.74 6.24 19.87
CA LEU A 136 -8.59 5.53 21.14
C LEU A 136 -7.25 5.90 21.77
N ARG A 137 -7.29 6.76 22.79
CA ARG A 137 -6.08 7.21 23.48
C ARG A 137 -5.42 6.07 24.23
N ARG A 138 -4.18 5.72 23.84
CA ARG A 138 -3.33 4.69 24.44
C ARG A 138 -1.88 5.15 24.35
N LYS A 139 -1.41 5.87 25.40
CA LYS A 139 -0.06 6.43 25.41
C LYS A 139 1.03 5.35 25.44
N GLU A 140 0.78 4.24 26.14
CA GLU A 140 1.71 3.13 26.24
C GLU A 140 1.59 2.22 25.00
N PRO A 141 2.69 1.97 24.25
CA PRO A 141 2.65 1.14 23.05
C PRO A 141 2.14 -0.28 23.29
N ALA A 142 2.42 -0.88 24.46
CA ALA A 142 1.89 -2.20 24.81
C ALA A 142 0.36 -2.19 24.92
N ARG A 143 -0.22 -1.18 25.58
CA ARG A 143 -1.66 -1.02 25.70
C ARG A 143 -2.32 -0.71 24.35
N ALA A 144 -1.63 0.01 23.49
CA ALA A 144 -2.11 0.24 22.13
C ALA A 144 -2.14 -1.07 21.33
N ALA A 145 -1.10 -1.89 21.40
CA ALA A 145 -1.07 -3.19 20.75
C ALA A 145 -2.17 -4.13 21.26
N GLU A 146 -2.39 -4.23 22.58
CA GLU A 146 -3.48 -4.99 23.18
C GLU A 146 -4.85 -4.52 22.67
N THR A 147 -5.07 -3.19 22.62
CA THR A 147 -6.32 -2.59 22.12
C THR A 147 -6.53 -2.90 20.62
N ILE A 148 -5.47 -2.85 19.81
CA ILE A 148 -5.54 -3.19 18.38
C ILE A 148 -5.94 -4.65 18.20
N VAL A 149 -5.33 -5.57 18.94
CA VAL A 149 -5.67 -7.00 18.89
C VAL A 149 -7.14 -7.23 19.29
N GLU A 150 -7.61 -6.58 20.35
CA GLU A 150 -9.00 -6.65 20.79
C GLU A 150 -10.00 -6.11 19.75
N LEU A 151 -9.65 -5.00 19.09
CA LEU A 151 -10.44 -4.43 17.99
C LEU A 151 -10.59 -5.43 16.84
N VAL A 152 -9.50 -6.03 16.39
CA VAL A 152 -9.50 -6.99 15.28
C VAL A 152 -10.23 -8.28 15.64
N LYS A 153 -9.96 -8.83 16.82
CA LYS A 153 -10.50 -10.14 17.23
C LYS A 153 -11.98 -10.09 17.60
N THR A 154 -12.40 -9.04 18.32
CA THR A 154 -13.66 -9.06 19.07
C THR A 154 -14.55 -7.86 18.80
N ARG A 155 -14.01 -6.63 18.95
CA ARG A 155 -14.86 -5.45 19.01
C ARG A 155 -15.47 -5.09 17.66
N LEU A 156 -14.70 -5.07 16.59
CA LEU A 156 -15.22 -4.75 15.25
C LEU A 156 -16.10 -5.88 14.70
N PRO A 157 -15.72 -7.17 14.80
CA PRO A 157 -16.61 -8.25 14.40
C PRO A 157 -17.95 -8.24 15.14
N ASN A 158 -17.93 -8.12 16.47
CA ASN A 158 -19.15 -8.25 17.27
C ASN A 158 -20.04 -7.01 17.27
N ASN A 159 -19.44 -5.80 17.23
CA ASN A 159 -20.21 -4.56 17.41
C ASN A 159 -20.56 -3.89 16.07
N MET A 160 -19.78 -4.12 15.02
CA MET A 160 -19.93 -3.45 13.72
C MET A 160 -20.08 -4.42 12.54
N GLY A 161 -20.01 -5.74 12.78
CA GLY A 161 -20.13 -6.75 11.73
C GLY A 161 -18.98 -6.67 10.70
N ILE A 162 -17.81 -6.20 11.12
CA ILE A 162 -16.63 -6.12 10.25
C ILE A 162 -15.66 -7.25 10.63
N PRO A 163 -15.62 -8.32 9.86
CA PRO A 163 -14.78 -9.47 10.18
C PRO A 163 -13.29 -9.17 9.97
N PRO A 164 -12.37 -9.93 10.62
CA PRO A 164 -10.93 -9.65 10.63
C PRO A 164 -10.30 -9.50 9.25
N GLU A 165 -10.76 -10.25 8.24
CA GLU A 165 -10.28 -10.19 6.87
C GLU A 165 -10.58 -8.87 6.14
N GLN A 166 -11.56 -8.09 6.63
CA GLN A 166 -11.91 -6.76 6.11
C GLN A 166 -11.27 -5.61 6.90
N ILE A 167 -10.46 -5.95 7.90
CA ILE A 167 -9.75 -4.98 8.74
C ILE A 167 -8.28 -4.97 8.33
N GLN A 168 -7.71 -3.81 8.07
CA GLN A 168 -6.28 -3.66 7.88
C GLN A 168 -5.67 -2.85 9.01
N VAL A 169 -4.70 -3.43 9.70
CA VAL A 169 -3.91 -2.69 10.68
C VAL A 169 -2.72 -2.05 9.96
N LEU A 170 -2.52 -0.76 10.20
CA LEU A 170 -1.40 0.02 9.67
C LEU A 170 -0.50 0.50 10.80
N SER A 171 0.80 0.50 10.56
CA SER A 171 1.77 1.13 11.46
C SER A 171 2.82 1.89 10.65
N PRO A 172 3.29 3.06 11.12
CA PRO A 172 4.42 3.75 10.48
C PRO A 172 5.72 2.93 10.53
N THR A 173 5.86 2.01 11.47
CA THR A 173 7.12 1.29 11.74
C THR A 173 6.96 -0.23 11.69
N ARG A 174 8.04 -0.92 11.28
CA ARG A 174 8.09 -2.40 11.29
C ARG A 174 8.50 -2.97 12.65
N LYS A 175 9.55 -2.38 13.23
CA LYS A 175 10.10 -2.77 14.52
C LYS A 175 9.45 -1.93 15.62
N ARG A 176 9.44 -2.38 16.85
CA ARG A 176 8.86 -1.78 18.05
C ARG A 176 7.61 -2.53 18.52
N THR A 177 7.11 -2.15 19.71
CA THR A 177 5.97 -2.82 20.36
C THR A 177 4.69 -2.73 19.55
N ALA A 178 4.38 -1.54 19.00
CA ALA A 178 3.25 -1.32 18.10
C ALA A 178 3.68 -1.32 16.62
N GLY A 179 4.82 -1.93 16.29
CA GLY A 179 5.29 -2.14 14.92
C GLY A 179 4.64 -3.36 14.27
N THR A 180 4.66 -3.40 12.93
CA THR A 180 3.98 -4.45 12.17
C THR A 180 4.44 -5.86 12.53
N ALA A 181 5.72 -6.08 12.84
CA ALA A 181 6.23 -7.40 13.20
C ALA A 181 5.62 -7.94 14.51
N SER A 182 5.53 -7.09 15.55
CA SER A 182 4.92 -7.46 16.82
C SER A 182 3.39 -7.60 16.69
N LEU A 183 2.74 -6.67 15.97
CA LEU A 183 1.30 -6.70 15.76
C LEU A 183 0.88 -7.92 14.95
N ASN A 184 1.60 -8.30 13.91
CA ASN A 184 1.30 -9.50 13.12
C ASN A 184 1.29 -10.76 14.00
N ARG A 185 2.31 -10.93 14.83
CA ARG A 185 2.39 -12.07 15.77
C ARG A 185 1.23 -12.06 16.75
N ALA A 186 0.95 -10.92 17.39
CA ALA A 186 -0.10 -10.81 18.39
C ALA A 186 -1.50 -11.03 17.80
N ILE A 187 -1.76 -10.48 16.61
CA ILE A 187 -3.04 -10.66 15.92
C ILE A 187 -3.20 -12.11 15.45
N GLN A 188 -2.15 -12.71 14.83
CA GLN A 188 -2.17 -14.10 14.42
C GLN A 188 -2.54 -15.03 15.58
N GLU A 189 -1.86 -14.90 16.74
CA GLU A 189 -2.14 -15.71 17.93
C GLU A 189 -3.58 -15.49 18.45
N ALA A 190 -4.14 -14.30 18.25
CA ALA A 190 -5.48 -13.99 18.73
C ALA A 190 -6.59 -14.49 17.79
N VAL A 191 -6.41 -14.38 16.46
CA VAL A 191 -7.45 -14.70 15.46
C VAL A 191 -7.25 -16.07 14.81
N ASN A 192 -6.01 -16.54 14.73
CA ASN A 192 -5.64 -17.82 14.14
C ASN A 192 -4.62 -18.57 15.02
N PRO A 193 -4.98 -18.94 16.28
CA PRO A 193 -4.09 -19.65 17.20
C PRO A 193 -3.71 -21.03 16.65
N PRO A 194 -2.56 -21.60 17.10
CA PRO A 194 -2.19 -22.97 16.76
C PRO A 194 -3.25 -23.96 17.20
N GLY A 195 -3.38 -25.06 16.48
CA GLY A 195 -4.35 -26.12 16.76
C GLY A 195 -4.03 -27.41 16.03
N PRO A 196 -4.60 -28.57 16.46
CA PRO A 196 -4.31 -29.87 15.87
C PRO A 196 -4.71 -29.97 14.39
N ASP A 197 -5.76 -29.25 13.98
CA ASP A 197 -6.27 -29.23 12.61
C ASP A 197 -5.72 -28.04 11.79
N ARG A 198 -4.70 -27.35 12.30
CA ARG A 198 -4.08 -26.19 11.65
C ARG A 198 -2.61 -26.45 11.44
N PRO A 199 -2.25 -27.11 10.34
CA PRO A 199 -0.85 -27.31 10.00
C PRO A 199 -0.17 -25.95 9.83
N GLU A 200 1.07 -25.87 10.32
CA GLU A 200 1.88 -24.66 10.26
C GLU A 200 3.24 -24.94 9.64
N ARG A 201 3.79 -23.93 8.99
CA ARG A 201 5.14 -23.94 8.40
C ARG A 201 5.94 -22.79 8.95
N ARG A 202 7.11 -23.09 9.50
CA ARG A 202 8.04 -22.05 9.97
C ARG A 202 9.00 -21.67 8.84
N PHE A 203 9.19 -20.35 8.67
CA PHE A 203 10.22 -19.79 7.81
C PHE A 203 10.84 -18.56 8.48
N GLY A 204 12.11 -18.64 8.86
CA GLY A 204 12.78 -17.57 9.61
C GLY A 204 12.05 -17.23 10.90
N GLU A 205 11.68 -15.99 11.06
CA GLU A 205 10.92 -15.49 12.22
C GLU A 205 9.39 -15.67 12.09
N TYR A 206 8.90 -16.08 10.91
CA TYR A 206 7.49 -16.23 10.61
C TYR A 206 7.02 -17.69 10.80
N ILE A 207 5.77 -17.81 11.18
CA ILE A 207 5.02 -19.06 11.18
C ILE A 207 3.79 -18.83 10.31
N PHE A 208 3.63 -19.60 9.26
CA PHE A 208 2.47 -19.57 8.39
C PHE A 208 1.53 -20.71 8.76
N ARG A 209 0.26 -20.39 9.01
CA ARG A 209 -0.82 -21.33 9.31
C ARG A 209 -1.90 -21.25 8.27
N ARG A 210 -2.60 -22.33 8.01
CA ARG A 210 -3.82 -22.27 7.21
C ARG A 210 -4.79 -21.24 7.79
N GLY A 211 -5.30 -20.35 6.94
CA GLY A 211 -6.15 -19.22 7.31
C GLY A 211 -5.40 -17.92 7.55
N ASP A 212 -4.07 -17.90 7.57
CA ASP A 212 -3.31 -16.67 7.75
C ASP A 212 -3.44 -15.74 6.54
N ARG A 213 -3.48 -14.45 6.85
CA ARG A 213 -3.38 -13.38 5.86
C ARG A 213 -1.91 -13.07 5.60
N VAL A 214 -1.52 -13.10 4.34
CA VAL A 214 -0.13 -12.89 3.89
C VAL A 214 -0.07 -11.88 2.75
N MET A 215 1.12 -11.31 2.54
CA MET A 215 1.39 -10.39 1.45
C MET A 215 2.64 -10.86 0.69
N GLN A 216 2.57 -10.84 -0.63
CA GLN A 216 3.72 -10.96 -1.50
C GLN A 216 4.58 -9.70 -1.33
N VAL A 217 5.89 -9.85 -1.08
CA VAL A 217 6.79 -8.73 -0.82
C VAL A 217 7.84 -8.49 -1.89
N ARG A 218 7.76 -9.26 -2.98
CA ARG A 218 8.59 -9.13 -4.18
C ARG A 218 7.74 -9.42 -5.41
N ASN A 219 8.09 -8.81 -6.54
CA ASN A 219 7.50 -9.23 -7.80
C ASN A 219 8.08 -10.59 -8.19
N ASN A 220 7.22 -11.55 -8.47
CA ASN A 220 7.60 -12.84 -9.05
C ASN A 220 6.78 -13.04 -10.32
N TYR A 221 7.41 -12.83 -11.46
CA TYR A 221 6.76 -12.88 -12.78
C TYR A 221 6.59 -14.32 -13.29
N ASP A 222 7.38 -15.25 -12.77
CA ASP A 222 7.47 -16.63 -13.26
C ASP A 222 6.56 -17.59 -12.50
N VAL A 223 6.05 -17.19 -11.33
CA VAL A 223 5.17 -18.04 -10.54
C VAL A 223 3.84 -18.24 -11.23
N VAL A 224 3.43 -19.50 -11.37
CA VAL A 224 2.15 -19.87 -11.99
C VAL A 224 1.05 -19.84 -10.93
N TRP A 225 -0.05 -19.18 -11.26
CA TRP A 225 -1.28 -19.26 -10.49
C TRP A 225 -2.37 -20.01 -11.26
N LYS A 226 -3.29 -20.62 -10.52
CA LYS A 226 -4.46 -21.34 -11.03
C LYS A 226 -5.73 -20.76 -10.43
N ASP A 227 -6.74 -20.55 -11.28
CA ASP A 227 -8.11 -20.17 -10.89
C ASP A 227 -9.09 -21.10 -11.63
N GLY A 228 -9.53 -22.15 -10.95
CA GLY A 228 -10.34 -23.20 -11.56
C GLY A 228 -9.67 -23.81 -12.80
N LEU A 229 -10.23 -23.54 -13.98
CA LEU A 229 -9.72 -24.01 -15.28
C LEU A 229 -8.76 -23.02 -15.96
N THR A 230 -8.63 -21.83 -15.42
CA THR A 230 -7.70 -20.81 -15.94
C THR A 230 -6.38 -20.85 -15.20
N SER A 231 -5.32 -20.43 -15.87
CA SER A 231 -4.01 -20.26 -15.27
C SER A 231 -3.33 -19.04 -15.87
N GLY A 232 -2.43 -18.46 -15.13
CA GLY A 232 -1.61 -17.35 -15.58
C GLY A 232 -0.31 -17.30 -14.79
N MET A 233 0.44 -16.23 -15.00
CA MET A 233 1.74 -16.04 -14.37
C MET A 233 1.80 -14.70 -13.64
N GLY A 234 2.58 -14.68 -12.58
CA GLY A 234 2.94 -13.49 -11.83
C GLY A 234 2.09 -13.22 -10.61
N VAL A 235 2.78 -12.97 -9.49
CA VAL A 235 2.26 -12.37 -8.26
C VAL A 235 3.16 -11.21 -7.88
N PHE A 236 2.59 -10.11 -7.43
CA PHE A 236 3.32 -8.86 -7.33
C PHE A 236 3.45 -8.36 -5.89
N ASN A 237 4.46 -7.54 -5.68
CA ASN A 237 4.68 -6.89 -4.40
C ASN A 237 3.45 -6.06 -4.01
N GLY A 238 2.88 -6.37 -2.84
CA GLY A 238 1.66 -5.75 -2.34
C GLY A 238 0.41 -6.62 -2.50
N ASP A 239 0.43 -7.68 -3.32
CA ASP A 239 -0.69 -8.62 -3.42
C ASP A 239 -0.93 -9.27 -2.06
N ILE A 240 -2.15 -9.19 -1.55
CA ILE A 240 -2.58 -9.79 -0.28
C ILE A 240 -3.39 -11.04 -0.58
N GLY A 241 -3.07 -12.13 0.11
CA GLY A 241 -3.78 -13.38 -0.02
C GLY A 241 -3.98 -14.09 1.31
N GLN A 242 -4.64 -15.23 1.25
CA GLN A 242 -4.86 -16.10 2.39
C GLN A 242 -4.17 -17.45 2.19
N VAL A 243 -3.50 -17.95 3.21
CA VAL A 243 -2.96 -19.32 3.22
C VAL A 243 -4.12 -20.30 3.27
N VAL A 244 -4.35 -21.04 2.20
CA VAL A 244 -5.45 -22.00 2.10
C VAL A 244 -5.02 -23.43 2.42
N GLU A 245 -3.73 -23.73 2.24
CA GLU A 245 -3.18 -25.05 2.51
C GLU A 245 -1.72 -24.97 2.97
N VAL A 246 -1.36 -25.87 3.89
CA VAL A 246 0.02 -26.12 4.32
C VAL A 246 0.26 -27.61 4.26
N ASP A 247 0.97 -28.08 3.23
CA ASP A 247 1.41 -29.48 3.09
C ASP A 247 2.86 -29.63 3.55
N ASN A 248 3.05 -30.14 4.76
CA ASN A 248 4.37 -30.38 5.32
C ASN A 248 5.09 -31.59 4.71
N ARG A 249 4.37 -32.49 4.01
CA ARG A 249 4.98 -33.67 3.35
C ARG A 249 5.53 -33.29 1.98
N ALA A 250 4.73 -32.57 1.20
CA ALA A 250 5.15 -32.02 -0.08
C ALA A 250 6.02 -30.77 0.05
N GLU A 251 6.15 -30.24 1.27
CA GLU A 251 6.85 -28.98 1.57
C GLU A 251 6.26 -27.75 0.84
N LEU A 252 4.95 -27.75 0.58
CA LEU A 252 4.24 -26.71 -0.14
C LEU A 252 3.34 -25.88 0.78
N LEU A 253 3.23 -24.61 0.45
CA LEU A 253 2.29 -23.66 1.06
C LEU A 253 1.48 -23.03 -0.07
N THR A 254 0.15 -23.19 -0.04
CA THR A 254 -0.74 -22.64 -1.06
C THR A 254 -1.39 -21.37 -0.53
N VAL A 255 -1.27 -20.29 -1.29
CA VAL A 255 -1.90 -18.99 -1.02
C VAL A 255 -2.92 -18.70 -2.09
N ASP A 256 -4.09 -18.24 -1.68
CA ASP A 256 -5.16 -17.75 -2.55
C ASP A 256 -5.11 -16.19 -2.58
N PHE A 257 -4.87 -15.63 -3.76
CA PHE A 257 -4.90 -14.19 -4.02
C PHE A 257 -6.14 -13.88 -4.86
N ASP A 258 -7.28 -13.66 -4.22
CA ASP A 258 -8.56 -13.35 -4.87
C ASP A 258 -8.92 -14.36 -5.98
N GLY A 259 -8.91 -15.66 -5.64
CA GLY A 259 -9.20 -16.78 -6.55
C GLY A 259 -7.97 -17.35 -7.25
N ARG A 260 -6.88 -16.60 -7.36
CA ARG A 260 -5.61 -17.04 -7.95
C ARG A 260 -4.80 -17.84 -6.93
N ARG A 261 -4.76 -19.13 -7.04
CA ARG A 261 -4.01 -20.02 -6.13
C ARG A 261 -2.58 -20.21 -6.61
N VAL A 262 -1.64 -19.98 -5.71
CA VAL A 262 -0.20 -20.08 -5.93
C VAL A 262 0.40 -21.06 -4.93
N GLU A 263 1.22 -21.96 -5.42
CA GLU A 263 2.02 -22.90 -4.61
C GLU A 263 3.42 -22.33 -4.38
N TYR A 264 3.77 -22.18 -3.11
CA TYR A 264 5.07 -21.71 -2.67
C TYR A 264 5.93 -22.86 -2.19
N THR A 265 7.08 -23.02 -2.82
CA THR A 265 8.15 -23.93 -2.40
C THR A 265 8.99 -23.29 -1.26
N PRO A 266 9.83 -24.05 -0.54
CA PRO A 266 10.62 -23.54 0.58
C PRO A 266 11.49 -22.32 0.23
N ASP A 267 12.07 -22.28 -0.96
CA ASP A 267 12.90 -21.19 -1.47
C ASP A 267 12.09 -19.91 -1.77
N MET A 268 10.81 -20.05 -2.09
CA MET A 268 9.90 -18.93 -2.36
C MET A 268 9.26 -18.33 -1.10
N LEU A 269 9.29 -19.03 0.04
CA LEU A 269 8.66 -18.53 1.29
C LEU A 269 9.22 -17.18 1.76
N GLY A 270 10.44 -16.82 1.36
CA GLY A 270 11.03 -15.51 1.62
C GLY A 270 10.35 -14.34 0.90
N GLU A 271 9.45 -14.64 -0.03
CA GLU A 271 8.64 -13.66 -0.75
C GLU A 271 7.32 -13.33 -0.05
N LEU A 272 7.00 -14.05 1.05
CA LEU A 272 5.79 -13.85 1.83
C LEU A 272 6.07 -13.24 3.20
N GLU A 273 5.22 -12.33 3.62
CA GLU A 273 5.16 -11.82 5.00
C GLU A 273 3.72 -11.90 5.55
N PRO A 274 3.53 -12.10 6.87
CA PRO A 274 2.21 -11.93 7.49
C PRO A 274 1.65 -10.52 7.24
N ALA A 275 0.37 -10.40 6.94
CA ALA A 275 -0.27 -9.16 6.49
C ALA A 275 -1.50 -8.74 7.32
N TYR A 276 -1.64 -9.20 8.55
CA TYR A 276 -2.63 -8.64 9.49
C TYR A 276 -2.33 -7.17 9.78
N ALA A 277 -1.04 -6.85 9.91
CA ALA A 277 -0.53 -5.49 10.03
C ALA A 277 0.55 -5.24 8.98
N ILE A 278 0.43 -4.13 8.25
CA ILE A 278 1.41 -3.70 7.23
C ILE A 278 1.86 -2.26 7.49
N THR A 279 2.99 -1.88 6.90
CA THR A 279 3.41 -0.48 6.98
C THR A 279 2.55 0.41 6.09
N VAL A 280 2.41 1.69 6.46
CA VAL A 280 1.67 2.66 5.64
C VAL A 280 2.21 2.71 4.20
N HIS A 281 3.53 2.58 4.01
CA HIS A 281 4.15 2.52 2.68
C HIS A 281 3.66 1.33 1.85
N LYS A 282 3.48 0.16 2.48
CA LYS A 282 2.96 -1.04 1.80
C LYS A 282 1.47 -0.98 1.52
N ALA A 283 0.74 -0.07 2.16
CA ALA A 283 -0.68 0.14 1.95
C ALA A 283 -0.99 1.14 0.81
N GLN A 284 0.03 1.76 0.21
CA GLN A 284 -0.17 2.64 -0.95
C GLN A 284 -0.84 1.90 -2.10
N GLY A 285 -1.73 2.56 -2.82
CA GLY A 285 -2.49 1.98 -3.93
C GLY A 285 -3.62 1.03 -3.51
N SER A 286 -3.79 0.74 -2.21
CA SER A 286 -4.86 -0.13 -1.71
C SER A 286 -5.82 0.63 -0.81
N GLU A 287 -7.08 0.20 -0.78
CA GLU A 287 -8.10 0.71 0.14
C GLU A 287 -8.73 -0.45 0.91
N TYR A 288 -9.13 -0.18 2.15
CA TYR A 288 -9.68 -1.19 3.04
C TYR A 288 -10.99 -0.72 3.65
N ARG A 289 -11.91 -1.65 3.89
CA ARG A 289 -13.19 -1.34 4.50
C ARG A 289 -13.01 -0.67 5.87
N ALA A 290 -12.16 -1.27 6.73
CA ALA A 290 -11.79 -0.69 8.02
C ALA A 290 -10.28 -0.62 8.17
N VAL A 291 -9.76 0.51 8.64
CA VAL A 291 -8.35 0.73 8.95
C VAL A 291 -8.18 1.01 10.43
N ILE A 292 -7.22 0.34 11.06
CA ILE A 292 -6.74 0.64 12.40
C ILE A 292 -5.30 1.14 12.27
N LEU A 293 -5.04 2.39 12.62
CA LEU A 293 -3.71 2.98 12.55
C LEU A 293 -3.08 3.09 13.95
N ALA A 294 -1.93 2.45 14.13
CA ALA A 294 -1.12 2.60 15.35
C ALA A 294 -0.34 3.93 15.30
N VAL A 295 -0.62 4.84 16.24
CA VAL A 295 0.01 6.18 16.34
C VAL A 295 0.65 6.35 17.72
N CYS A 296 1.60 5.48 18.07
CA CYS A 296 2.20 5.46 19.40
C CYS A 296 3.68 5.81 19.38
N GLU A 297 4.42 5.26 18.42
CA GLU A 297 5.87 5.33 18.37
C GLU A 297 6.38 5.17 16.94
N GLY A 298 7.57 5.70 16.68
CA GLY A 298 8.22 5.55 15.38
C GLY A 298 9.50 6.37 15.31
N ALA A 299 10.31 6.11 14.29
CA ALA A 299 11.43 6.99 13.97
C ALA A 299 10.87 8.35 13.49
N PRO A 300 11.48 9.49 13.86
CA PRO A 300 10.98 10.81 13.49
C PRO A 300 10.75 11.00 11.98
N MET A 301 11.55 10.31 11.15
CA MET A 301 11.43 10.33 9.69
C MET A 301 10.18 9.60 9.18
N LEU A 302 9.55 8.75 9.99
CA LEU A 302 8.33 8.02 9.66
C LEU A 302 7.08 8.67 10.26
N LEU A 303 7.26 9.61 11.20
CA LEU A 303 6.18 10.36 11.85
C LEU A 303 5.97 11.69 11.14
N THR A 304 5.47 11.62 9.91
CA THR A 304 5.25 12.78 9.04
C THR A 304 3.79 12.93 8.65
N ARG A 305 3.42 14.13 8.23
CA ARG A 305 2.08 14.46 7.71
C ARG A 305 1.70 13.56 6.55
N GLY A 306 2.60 13.33 5.59
CA GLY A 306 2.35 12.46 4.45
C GLY A 306 2.06 11.01 4.83
N VAL A 307 2.74 10.48 5.86
CA VAL A 307 2.44 9.13 6.39
C VAL A 307 1.06 9.09 7.03
N LEU A 308 0.71 10.10 7.84
CA LEU A 308 -0.61 10.17 8.46
C LEU A 308 -1.72 10.33 7.42
N TYR A 309 -1.55 11.24 6.49
CA TYR A 309 -2.49 11.48 5.39
C TYR A 309 -2.73 10.22 4.55
N THR A 310 -1.64 9.59 4.09
CA THR A 310 -1.73 8.33 3.31
C THR A 310 -2.46 7.24 4.09
N ALA A 311 -2.20 7.10 5.39
CA ALA A 311 -2.88 6.08 6.20
C ALA A 311 -4.38 6.37 6.34
N ILE A 312 -4.78 7.63 6.57
CA ILE A 312 -6.19 8.04 6.68
C ILE A 312 -6.94 7.74 5.38
N THR A 313 -6.34 8.05 4.23
CA THR A 313 -6.97 7.87 2.91
C THR A 313 -7.07 6.39 2.49
N ARG A 314 -6.53 5.44 3.25
CA ARG A 314 -6.72 3.99 3.00
C ARG A 314 -8.04 3.47 3.55
N ALA A 315 -8.73 4.22 4.41
CA ALA A 315 -9.99 3.79 5.02
C ALA A 315 -11.20 4.19 4.17
N ARG A 316 -12.07 3.22 3.87
CA ARG A 316 -13.31 3.45 3.10
C ARG A 316 -14.52 3.72 3.98
N GLU A 317 -14.75 2.90 5.02
CA GLU A 317 -15.94 2.98 5.86
C GLU A 317 -15.63 3.29 7.33
N LEU A 318 -14.44 2.89 7.82
CA LEU A 318 -14.08 3.06 9.21
C LEU A 318 -12.59 3.31 9.39
N LEU A 319 -12.26 4.35 10.15
CA LEU A 319 -10.89 4.64 10.58
C LEU A 319 -10.83 4.71 12.11
N ILE A 320 -9.91 3.94 12.70
CA ILE A 320 -9.61 4.01 14.13
C ILE A 320 -8.14 4.32 14.32
N LEU A 321 -7.83 5.46 14.92
CA LEU A 321 -6.49 5.78 15.39
C LEU A 321 -6.34 5.23 16.82
N VAL A 322 -5.27 4.49 17.09
CA VAL A 322 -4.97 3.96 18.43
C VAL A 322 -3.58 4.42 18.84
N GLY A 323 -3.49 5.23 19.90
CA GLY A 323 -2.20 5.69 20.38
C GLY A 323 -2.20 6.99 21.15
N ASP A 324 -1.19 7.82 20.93
CA ASP A 324 -0.98 9.09 21.62
C ASP A 324 -1.36 10.29 20.75
N GLU A 325 -2.18 11.19 21.30
CA GLU A 325 -2.59 12.43 20.63
C GLU A 325 -1.39 13.35 20.31
N ASP A 326 -0.34 13.32 21.15
CA ASP A 326 0.87 14.11 20.93
C ASP A 326 1.61 13.61 19.68
N VAL A 327 1.57 12.31 19.39
CA VAL A 327 2.13 11.72 18.16
C VAL A 327 1.32 12.15 16.95
N VAL A 328 0.00 12.13 17.02
CA VAL A 328 -0.87 12.61 15.93
C VAL A 328 -0.62 14.09 15.65
N ALA A 329 -0.54 14.92 16.69
CA ALA A 329 -0.22 16.34 16.56
C ALA A 329 1.16 16.58 15.94
N HIS A 330 2.16 15.81 16.38
CA HIS A 330 3.51 15.87 15.80
C HIS A 330 3.49 15.48 14.32
N MET A 331 2.84 14.39 13.95
CA MET A 331 2.73 13.96 12.54
C MET A 331 2.03 15.02 11.70
N THR A 332 0.95 15.60 12.18
CA THR A 332 0.19 16.64 11.48
C THR A 332 1.04 17.90 11.24
N ALA A 333 1.83 18.30 12.23
CA ALA A 333 2.71 19.46 12.13
C ALA A 333 3.96 19.21 11.27
N ASN A 334 4.41 17.94 11.18
CA ASN A 334 5.66 17.58 10.50
C ASN A 334 5.43 17.38 9.00
N ASP A 335 5.63 18.44 8.22
CA ASP A 335 5.52 18.44 6.75
C ASP A 335 6.84 18.09 6.04
N ARG A 336 7.85 17.64 6.79
CA ARG A 336 9.15 17.27 6.22
C ARG A 336 8.98 16.06 5.28
N GLN A 337 8.83 16.37 4.00
CA GLN A 337 9.05 15.38 2.95
C GLN A 337 10.56 15.14 2.83
N GLN A 338 10.97 13.89 2.60
CA GLN A 338 12.35 13.64 2.19
C GLN A 338 12.62 14.48 0.95
N ARG A 339 13.51 15.48 1.07
CA ARG A 339 13.93 16.29 -0.07
C ARG A 339 14.68 15.38 -1.05
N ARG A 340 14.09 15.16 -2.19
CA ARG A 340 14.69 14.39 -3.27
C ARG A 340 15.11 15.34 -4.37
N TYR A 341 16.38 15.29 -4.73
CA TYR A 341 16.96 16.19 -5.72
C TYR A 341 17.07 15.47 -7.07
N SER A 342 16.03 15.56 -7.89
CA SER A 342 16.04 14.98 -9.23
C SER A 342 16.54 15.94 -10.32
N GLY A 343 16.46 17.24 -10.07
CA GLY A 343 16.70 18.27 -11.07
C GLY A 343 15.61 18.36 -12.16
N LEU A 344 14.59 17.50 -12.12
CA LEU A 344 13.55 17.41 -13.15
C LEU A 344 12.78 18.71 -13.30
N ARG A 345 12.31 19.28 -12.18
CA ARG A 345 11.58 20.56 -12.17
C ARG A 345 12.37 21.68 -12.85
N TRP A 346 13.66 21.79 -12.54
CA TRP A 346 14.52 22.81 -13.11
C TRP A 346 14.71 22.63 -14.62
N ARG A 347 14.95 21.39 -15.07
CA ARG A 347 15.10 21.05 -16.49
C ARG A 347 13.84 21.34 -17.29
N LEU A 348 12.67 20.99 -16.76
CA LEU A 348 11.39 21.29 -17.40
C LEU A 348 11.15 22.78 -17.54
N ALA A 349 11.43 23.56 -16.49
CA ALA A 349 11.30 25.02 -16.53
C ALA A 349 12.24 25.67 -17.55
N GLN A 350 13.43 25.13 -17.77
CA GLN A 350 14.36 25.63 -18.79
C GLN A 350 13.86 25.33 -20.22
N LEU A 351 13.36 24.11 -20.45
CA LEU A 351 12.81 23.73 -21.77
C LEU A 351 11.58 24.55 -22.18
N ALA A 352 10.80 25.04 -21.21
CA ALA A 352 9.64 25.90 -21.50
C ALA A 352 9.99 27.37 -21.80
N ASN A 353 11.20 27.81 -21.43
CA ASN A 353 11.67 29.19 -21.60
C ASN A 353 12.67 29.36 -22.76
N GLY A 354 13.02 28.29 -23.43
CA GLY A 354 13.91 28.30 -24.63
C GLY A 354 13.14 27.90 -25.85
#